data_a5c7545aecd5c05a50a8577ac861dbaf
#
_entry.id   a5c7545aecd5c05a50a8577ac861dbaf
#
_cell.length_a   1.000
_cell.length_b   1.000
_cell.length_c   1.000
_cell.angle_alpha   90.00
_cell.angle_beta   90.00
_cell.angle_gamma   90.00
#
_symmetry.space_group_name_H-M   'P 1'
#
loop_
_entity.id
_entity.type
_entity.pdbx_description
1 polymer ?
#
loop_
_entity_poly.entity_id
_entity_poly.type
_entity_poly.pdbx_seq_one_letter_code
_entity_poly.pdbx_strand_id
1 'polypeptide(L)'
;IGISQQPWGDQLQLGPYDDAIVIEEGADVTEYMCVLKYEPPIPAELAGKVKGGFPGFIRKTDEERIQNMTKEYDSIRDKHYYITEKLDGSSATYYFRDGVFGVCSRNLELADPGEFEPGTIIGDDGVERPKKENTFWKVAKELLIREKLSSLAENYAIQGELIGEGIQGNPYKIKGHTLRLFNVFNIDTQEYLSLDDMVHFLHKINVDDKPLELVPVINYDYKLPPIIEEILSYAE
;
A
#
# COMPACT_ATOMS: atom_id res chain seq x y z
N ILE A 1 -14.59 -12.12 -14.48
CA ILE A 1 -14.27 -11.55 -15.80
C ILE A 1 -15.60 -11.35 -16.51
N GLY A 2 -16.14 -10.11 -16.47
CA GLY A 2 -17.35 -9.75 -17.19
C GLY A 2 -16.96 -9.26 -18.58
N ILE A 3 -17.20 -10.08 -19.61
CA ILE A 3 -17.12 -9.65 -21.00
C ILE A 3 -18.45 -8.97 -21.32
N SER A 4 -18.47 -7.64 -21.43
CA SER A 4 -19.63 -6.96 -21.99
C SER A 4 -19.62 -7.17 -23.50
N GLN A 5 -20.59 -7.91 -24.01
CA GLN A 5 -20.85 -7.98 -25.44
C GLN A 5 -21.37 -6.63 -25.93
N GLN A 6 -20.56 -5.87 -26.62
CA GLN A 6 -21.02 -4.84 -27.56
C GLN A 6 -21.13 -5.47 -28.94
N PRO A 7 -22.19 -5.18 -29.70
CA PRO A 7 -22.34 -5.73 -31.05
C PRO A 7 -21.39 -4.98 -31.99
N TRP A 8 -20.27 -5.58 -32.30
CA TRP A 8 -19.38 -5.12 -33.36
C TRP A 8 -19.92 -5.61 -34.68
N GLY A 9 -20.52 -4.70 -35.45
CA GLY A 9 -20.76 -4.90 -36.86
C GLY A 9 -19.43 -5.05 -37.62
N ASP A 10 -19.46 -5.89 -38.61
CA ASP A 10 -18.40 -6.25 -39.55
C ASP A 10 -17.46 -5.13 -39.93
N GLN A 11 -16.28 -5.06 -39.32
CA GLN A 11 -14.99 -4.65 -39.88
C GLN A 11 -13.97 -4.56 -38.75
N LEU A 12 -13.31 -5.68 -38.42
CA LEU A 12 -12.00 -5.65 -37.81
C LEU A 12 -11.03 -5.05 -38.84
N GLN A 13 -10.83 -3.74 -38.81
CA GLN A 13 -9.61 -3.16 -39.37
C GLN A 13 -8.47 -3.52 -38.43
N LEU A 14 -7.76 -4.59 -38.73
CA LEU A 14 -6.46 -4.88 -38.20
C LEU A 14 -5.58 -3.69 -38.53
N GLY A 15 -5.04 -3.04 -37.48
CA GLY A 15 -4.09 -1.93 -37.64
C GLY A 15 -2.83 -2.39 -38.40
N PRO A 16 -1.88 -1.50 -38.69
CA PRO A 16 -0.80 -1.69 -39.67
C PRO A 16 0.31 -2.68 -39.26
N TYR A 17 0.02 -3.69 -38.48
CA TYR A 17 0.95 -4.77 -38.13
C TYR A 17 0.58 -6.02 -38.90
N ASP A 18 1.12 -6.07 -40.13
CA ASP A 18 0.87 -7.17 -41.10
C ASP A 18 1.80 -8.37 -40.84
N ASP A 19 2.48 -8.44 -39.73
CA ASP A 19 3.28 -9.59 -39.33
C ASP A 19 2.46 -10.48 -38.39
N ALA A 20 2.15 -11.67 -38.82
CA ALA A 20 1.50 -12.70 -38.01
C ALA A 20 2.39 -12.97 -36.78
N ILE A 21 2.02 -12.43 -35.64
CA ILE A 21 2.70 -12.69 -34.37
C ILE A 21 2.35 -14.14 -33.99
N VAL A 22 3.35 -15.00 -33.97
CA VAL A 22 3.23 -16.35 -33.44
C VAL A 22 3.26 -16.22 -31.91
N ILE A 23 2.10 -16.39 -31.29
CA ILE A 23 1.98 -16.38 -29.83
C ILE A 23 2.21 -17.79 -29.34
N GLU A 24 3.28 -18.01 -28.58
CA GLU A 24 3.54 -19.28 -27.92
C GLU A 24 2.68 -19.43 -26.66
N GLU A 25 2.36 -20.66 -26.29
CA GLU A 25 1.62 -20.95 -25.06
C GLU A 25 2.38 -20.42 -23.84
N GLY A 26 1.72 -19.58 -23.01
CA GLY A 26 2.32 -18.91 -21.85
C GLY A 26 2.93 -17.54 -22.13
N ALA A 27 2.90 -17.04 -23.38
CA ALA A 27 3.34 -15.67 -23.68
C ALA A 27 2.42 -14.62 -23.05
N ASP A 28 3.02 -13.55 -22.54
CA ASP A 28 2.25 -12.37 -22.06
C ASP A 28 1.73 -11.58 -23.26
N VAL A 29 0.41 -11.62 -23.45
CA VAL A 29 -0.28 -10.93 -24.54
C VAL A 29 -1.01 -9.65 -24.06
N THR A 30 -0.73 -9.19 -22.85
CA THR A 30 -1.42 -8.07 -22.20
C THR A 30 -1.42 -6.81 -23.07
N GLU A 31 -0.25 -6.41 -23.57
CA GLU A 31 -0.11 -5.24 -24.44
C GLU A 31 -0.76 -5.47 -25.82
N TYR A 32 -0.54 -6.65 -26.39
CA TYR A 32 -1.11 -7.01 -27.70
C TYR A 32 -2.64 -6.99 -27.69
N MET A 33 -3.25 -7.53 -26.64
CA MET A 33 -4.70 -7.56 -26.44
C MET A 33 -5.28 -6.26 -25.90
N CYS A 34 -4.45 -5.23 -25.68
CA CYS A 34 -4.85 -3.97 -25.05
C CYS A 34 -5.62 -4.19 -23.72
N VAL A 35 -5.22 -5.19 -22.95
CA VAL A 35 -5.83 -5.47 -21.65
C VAL A 35 -5.36 -4.43 -20.65
N LEU A 36 -6.27 -3.57 -20.24
CA LEU A 36 -6.00 -2.57 -19.19
C LEU A 36 -6.57 -3.05 -17.87
N LYS A 37 -5.80 -2.84 -16.80
CA LYS A 37 -6.32 -3.02 -15.44
C LYS A 37 -7.46 -2.01 -15.23
N TYR A 38 -8.66 -2.50 -14.95
CA TYR A 38 -9.76 -1.62 -14.59
C TYR A 38 -9.47 -0.94 -13.25
N GLU A 39 -9.35 0.37 -13.27
CA GLU A 39 -9.32 1.19 -12.08
C GLU A 39 -10.67 1.91 -11.97
N PRO A 40 -11.47 1.63 -10.93
CA PRO A 40 -12.73 2.30 -10.75
C PRO A 40 -12.52 3.81 -10.60
N PRO A 41 -13.36 4.65 -11.21
CA PRO A 41 -13.26 6.10 -11.05
C PRO A 41 -13.41 6.48 -9.59
N ILE A 42 -12.69 7.53 -9.16
CA ILE A 42 -12.79 8.06 -7.81
C ILE A 42 -14.23 8.53 -7.59
N PRO A 43 -14.95 8.03 -6.56
CA PRO A 43 -16.31 8.45 -6.27
C PRO A 43 -16.39 9.97 -6.06
N ALA A 44 -17.44 10.60 -6.57
CA ALA A 44 -17.64 12.05 -6.45
C ALA A 44 -17.64 12.56 -4.99
N GLU A 45 -18.06 11.72 -4.03
CA GLU A 45 -18.07 11.99 -2.58
C GLU A 45 -16.63 12.17 -2.00
N LEU A 46 -15.62 11.68 -2.72
CA LEU A 46 -14.21 11.85 -2.38
C LEU A 46 -13.56 13.03 -3.08
N ALA A 47 -14.30 13.78 -3.91
CA ALA A 47 -13.80 14.99 -4.53
C ALA A 47 -13.24 15.96 -3.47
N GLY A 48 -12.04 16.47 -3.70
CA GLY A 48 -11.32 17.33 -2.75
C GLY A 48 -10.74 16.64 -1.51
N LYS A 49 -10.95 15.32 -1.34
CA LYS A 49 -10.30 14.52 -0.28
C LYS A 49 -9.19 13.62 -0.83
N VAL A 50 -9.17 13.42 -2.13
CA VAL A 50 -8.26 12.52 -2.84
C VAL A 50 -7.58 13.30 -3.95
N LYS A 51 -6.28 13.13 -4.08
CA LYS A 51 -5.46 13.72 -5.14
C LYS A 51 -5.48 12.85 -6.40
N GLY A 52 -5.53 11.53 -6.22
CA GLY A 52 -5.53 10.58 -7.33
C GLY A 52 -5.52 9.13 -6.88
N GLY A 53 -5.27 8.22 -7.82
CA GLY A 53 -4.94 6.83 -7.56
C GLY A 53 -3.62 6.70 -6.81
N PHE A 54 -3.33 5.50 -6.31
CA PHE A 54 -2.05 5.21 -5.64
C PHE A 54 -0.88 5.47 -6.60
N PRO A 55 0.20 6.17 -6.18
CA PRO A 55 1.31 6.56 -7.06
C PRO A 55 2.01 5.36 -7.70
N GLY A 56 2.17 5.39 -9.03
CA GLY A 56 2.77 4.29 -9.78
C GLY A 56 4.28 4.07 -9.54
N PHE A 57 4.96 5.04 -8.90
CA PHE A 57 6.37 4.92 -8.54
C PHE A 57 6.61 4.21 -7.18
N ILE A 58 5.56 3.79 -6.49
CA ILE A 58 5.61 2.99 -5.26
C ILE A 58 4.90 1.67 -5.51
N ARG A 59 5.52 0.56 -5.13
CA ARG A 59 4.86 -0.74 -5.21
C ARG A 59 3.74 -0.85 -4.16
N LYS A 60 2.58 -1.36 -4.59
CA LYS A 60 1.49 -1.70 -3.68
C LYS A 60 1.86 -2.92 -2.84
N THR A 61 1.31 -3.00 -1.64
CA THR A 61 1.51 -4.08 -0.67
C THR A 61 0.47 -5.20 -0.83
N ASP A 62 0.19 -5.60 -2.06
CA ASP A 62 -0.71 -6.71 -2.36
C ASP A 62 0.11 -8.01 -2.47
N GLU A 63 0.51 -8.55 -1.31
CA GLU A 63 1.29 -9.77 -1.22
C GLU A 63 0.46 -11.00 -1.62
N GLU A 64 1.09 -11.91 -2.37
CA GLU A 64 0.47 -13.17 -2.77
C GLU A 64 0.24 -14.08 -1.56
N ARG A 65 -0.92 -14.69 -1.48
CA ARG A 65 -1.22 -15.67 -0.43
C ARG A 65 -0.46 -16.96 -0.69
N ILE A 66 0.15 -17.51 0.36
CA ILE A 66 0.93 -18.75 0.25
C ILE A 66 0.12 -19.92 -0.33
N GLN A 67 -1.21 -19.96 -0.10
CA GLN A 67 -2.10 -20.97 -0.67
C GLN A 67 -2.16 -20.92 -2.20
N ASN A 68 -1.85 -19.78 -2.81
CA ASN A 68 -1.85 -19.60 -4.25
C ASN A 68 -0.49 -19.95 -4.88
N MET A 69 0.57 -20.05 -4.07
CA MET A 69 1.96 -20.26 -4.50
C MET A 69 2.35 -21.75 -4.58
N THR A 70 1.41 -22.63 -4.85
CA THR A 70 1.64 -24.08 -4.83
C THR A 70 2.71 -24.55 -5.82
N LYS A 71 2.84 -23.87 -6.97
CA LYS A 71 3.84 -24.19 -7.99
C LYS A 71 5.24 -23.67 -7.62
N GLU A 72 5.30 -22.54 -6.98
CA GLU A 72 6.51 -21.85 -6.59
C GLU A 72 7.03 -22.35 -5.22
N TYR A 73 6.20 -23.08 -4.47
CA TYR A 73 6.49 -23.45 -3.07
C TYR A 73 7.83 -24.16 -2.91
N ASP A 74 8.11 -25.14 -3.77
CA ASP A 74 9.38 -25.87 -3.74
C ASP A 74 10.61 -25.02 -3.96
N SER A 75 10.47 -23.93 -4.73
CA SER A 75 11.59 -22.99 -5.01
C SER A 75 11.86 -22.00 -3.89
N ILE A 76 10.88 -21.79 -3.01
CA ILE A 76 10.97 -20.81 -1.91
C ILE A 76 11.19 -21.45 -0.55
N ARG A 77 10.78 -22.70 -0.34
CA ARG A 77 10.74 -23.34 1.00
C ARG A 77 12.10 -23.48 1.67
N ASP A 78 13.18 -23.60 0.90
CA ASP A 78 14.53 -23.78 1.45
C ASP A 78 15.20 -22.46 1.85
N LYS A 79 14.53 -21.34 1.65
CA LYS A 79 14.99 -20.01 2.07
C LYS A 79 14.65 -19.76 3.54
N HIS A 80 15.34 -18.78 4.11
CA HIS A 80 15.08 -18.29 5.46
C HIS A 80 14.18 -17.05 5.40
N TYR A 81 13.21 -16.99 6.30
CA TYR A 81 12.23 -15.92 6.38
C TYR A 81 12.14 -15.35 7.78
N TYR A 82 11.78 -14.11 7.91
CA TYR A 82 11.22 -13.59 9.16
C TYR A 82 9.70 -13.58 9.07
N ILE A 83 9.06 -13.78 10.21
CA ILE A 83 7.59 -13.77 10.33
C ILE A 83 7.18 -12.57 11.15
N THR A 84 6.21 -11.81 10.65
CA THR A 84 5.61 -10.69 11.36
C THR A 84 4.14 -10.91 11.65
N GLU A 85 3.65 -10.26 12.68
CA GLU A 85 2.21 -10.21 12.94
C GLU A 85 1.51 -9.40 11.86
N LYS A 86 0.44 -9.96 11.30
CA LYS A 86 -0.46 -9.23 10.40
C LYS A 86 -1.48 -8.48 11.23
N LEU A 87 -1.21 -7.21 11.46
CA LEU A 87 -2.12 -6.34 12.18
C LEU A 87 -3.40 -6.08 11.37
N ASP A 88 -4.51 -5.91 12.08
CA ASP A 88 -5.81 -5.57 11.52
C ASP A 88 -6.10 -4.08 11.73
N GLY A 89 -5.99 -3.31 10.67
CA GLY A 89 -6.14 -1.86 10.69
C GLY A 89 -6.48 -1.30 9.31
N SER A 90 -5.79 -0.24 8.93
CA SER A 90 -5.89 0.37 7.60
C SER A 90 -4.50 0.55 7.01
N SER A 91 -4.28 -0.05 5.84
CA SER A 91 -3.02 0.13 5.12
C SER A 91 -2.76 1.60 4.81
N ALA A 92 -1.60 2.09 5.20
CA ALA A 92 -1.16 3.47 5.00
C ALA A 92 0.25 3.49 4.40
N THR A 93 0.44 4.38 3.43
CA THR A 93 1.75 4.65 2.85
C THR A 93 2.04 6.15 2.94
N TYR A 94 3.22 6.47 3.42
CA TYR A 94 3.74 7.84 3.47
C TYR A 94 5.03 7.89 2.68
N TYR A 95 5.17 8.89 1.83
CA TYR A 95 6.37 9.01 1.02
C TYR A 95 6.92 10.44 1.00
N PHE A 96 8.21 10.54 0.76
CA PHE A 96 8.85 11.80 0.43
C PHE A 96 9.69 11.58 -0.83
N ARG A 97 9.39 12.37 -1.87
CA ARG A 97 10.07 12.28 -3.15
C ARG A 97 10.25 13.67 -3.73
N ASP A 98 11.49 14.02 -4.07
CA ASP A 98 11.85 15.28 -4.76
C ASP A 98 11.25 16.52 -4.10
N GLY A 99 11.26 16.56 -2.75
CA GLY A 99 10.69 17.66 -1.96
C GLY A 99 9.18 17.57 -1.72
N VAL A 100 8.50 16.58 -2.29
CA VAL A 100 7.05 16.38 -2.15
C VAL A 100 6.75 15.28 -1.14
N PHE A 101 5.97 15.62 -0.12
CA PHE A 101 5.43 14.66 0.83
C PHE A 101 4.03 14.22 0.39
N GLY A 102 3.76 12.93 0.42
CA GLY A 102 2.45 12.38 0.09
C GLY A 102 1.97 11.34 1.09
N VAL A 103 0.65 11.23 1.20
CA VAL A 103 -0.05 10.33 2.09
C VAL A 103 -1.04 9.50 1.29
N CYS A 104 -0.97 8.19 1.43
CA CYS A 104 -1.83 7.27 0.69
C CYS A 104 -2.57 6.32 1.63
N SER A 105 -3.81 6.04 1.29
CA SER A 105 -4.51 4.84 1.72
C SER A 105 -4.13 3.66 0.81
N ARG A 106 -4.74 2.49 0.99
CA ARG A 106 -4.44 1.30 0.18
C ARG A 106 -4.46 1.54 -1.35
N ASN A 107 -5.39 2.38 -1.84
CA ASN A 107 -5.61 2.56 -3.27
C ASN A 107 -5.53 4.00 -3.75
N LEU A 108 -5.50 4.97 -2.86
CA LEU A 108 -5.68 6.38 -3.19
C LEU A 108 -4.62 7.24 -2.54
N GLU A 109 -4.11 8.22 -3.29
CA GLU A 109 -3.33 9.33 -2.75
C GLU A 109 -4.30 10.37 -2.19
N LEU A 110 -4.10 10.74 -0.93
CA LEU A 110 -4.99 11.63 -0.19
C LEU A 110 -4.54 13.09 -0.37
N ALA A 111 -5.49 13.97 -0.62
CA ALA A 111 -5.21 15.39 -0.71
C ALA A 111 -4.73 15.95 0.64
N ASP A 112 -3.75 16.86 0.60
CA ASP A 112 -3.28 17.57 1.80
C ASP A 112 -4.42 18.45 2.34
N PRO A 113 -4.86 18.26 3.57
CA PRO A 113 -5.91 19.10 4.16
C PRO A 113 -5.49 20.57 4.31
N GLY A 114 -4.17 20.87 4.25
CA GLY A 114 -3.67 22.25 4.21
C GLY A 114 -3.83 22.95 2.87
N GLU A 115 -4.00 22.20 1.76
CA GLU A 115 -4.33 22.74 0.45
C GLU A 115 -5.83 23.15 0.34
N PHE A 116 -6.65 22.61 1.23
CA PHE A 116 -8.08 22.94 1.32
C PHE A 116 -8.31 23.61 2.68
N GLU A 117 -8.81 24.82 2.68
CA GLU A 117 -9.14 25.54 3.92
C GLU A 117 -9.94 24.65 4.88
N PRO A 118 -9.71 24.78 6.21
CA PRO A 118 -10.49 24.06 7.19
C PRO A 118 -11.96 24.49 7.01
N GLY A 119 -12.69 23.73 6.22
CA GLY A 119 -14.10 23.97 5.94
C GLY A 119 -14.93 23.40 7.08
N THR A 120 -16.05 24.05 7.34
CA THR A 120 -17.14 23.48 8.10
C THR A 120 -18.05 22.68 7.17
N ILE A 121 -18.66 21.65 7.70
CA ILE A 121 -19.75 20.92 7.04
C ILE A 121 -21.03 21.22 7.81
N ILE A 122 -22.09 21.53 7.06
CA ILE A 122 -23.43 21.63 7.62
C ILE A 122 -23.99 20.21 7.64
N GLY A 123 -24.26 19.67 8.85
CA GLY A 123 -24.91 18.36 9.00
C GLY A 123 -26.36 18.39 8.52
N ASP A 124 -26.97 17.22 8.35
CA ASP A 124 -28.39 17.07 7.96
C ASP A 124 -29.36 17.76 8.96
N ASP A 125 -28.87 18.02 10.16
CA ASP A 125 -29.56 18.78 11.23
C ASP A 125 -29.37 20.30 11.14
N GLY A 126 -28.69 20.80 10.07
CA GLY A 126 -28.41 22.21 9.84
C GLY A 126 -27.32 22.79 10.75
N VAL A 127 -26.64 21.98 11.57
CA VAL A 127 -25.60 22.43 12.48
C VAL A 127 -24.25 22.42 11.78
N GLU A 128 -23.56 23.55 11.82
CA GLU A 128 -22.20 23.72 11.32
C GLU A 128 -21.21 23.01 12.24
N ARG A 129 -20.43 22.09 11.67
CA ARG A 129 -19.40 21.32 12.38
C ARG A 129 -18.06 21.45 11.68
N PRO A 130 -16.94 21.48 12.41
CA PRO A 130 -15.63 21.43 11.77
C PRO A 130 -15.50 20.15 10.95
N LYS A 131 -14.91 20.28 9.78
CA LYS A 131 -14.57 19.13 8.93
C LYS A 131 -13.66 18.18 9.70
N LYS A 132 -14.06 16.92 9.83
CA LYS A 132 -13.26 15.93 10.57
C LYS A 132 -11.92 15.75 9.87
N GLU A 133 -10.83 15.93 10.60
CA GLU A 133 -9.49 15.74 10.09
C GLU A 133 -9.30 14.29 9.59
N ASN A 134 -8.61 14.15 8.47
CA ASN A 134 -8.28 12.84 7.93
C ASN A 134 -7.27 12.14 8.85
N THR A 135 -7.61 10.94 9.34
CA THR A 135 -6.79 10.20 10.31
C THR A 135 -5.38 9.90 9.78
N PHE A 136 -5.21 9.65 8.48
CA PHE A 136 -3.88 9.42 7.88
C PHE A 136 -2.99 10.66 7.98
N TRP A 137 -3.54 11.83 7.65
CA TRP A 137 -2.82 13.11 7.78
C TRP A 137 -2.57 13.50 9.23
N LYS A 138 -3.54 13.21 10.11
CA LYS A 138 -3.39 13.42 11.55
C LYS A 138 -2.18 12.64 12.08
N VAL A 139 -2.09 11.34 11.77
CA VAL A 139 -0.98 10.49 12.19
C VAL A 139 0.35 10.95 11.58
N ALA A 140 0.35 11.38 10.30
CA ALA A 140 1.54 11.94 9.69
C ALA A 140 2.12 13.13 10.48
N LYS A 141 1.24 14.02 10.96
CA LYS A 141 1.62 15.18 11.77
C LYS A 141 2.05 14.78 13.20
N GLU A 142 1.27 13.89 13.85
CA GLU A 142 1.54 13.47 15.23
C GLU A 142 2.86 12.72 15.37
N LEU A 143 3.23 11.91 14.38
CA LEU A 143 4.47 11.12 14.33
C LEU A 143 5.62 11.83 13.59
N LEU A 144 5.43 13.07 13.15
CA LEU A 144 6.43 13.87 12.43
C LEU A 144 6.99 13.14 11.19
N ILE A 145 6.12 12.42 10.45
CA ILE A 145 6.57 11.55 9.35
C ILE A 145 7.19 12.36 8.20
N ARG A 146 6.62 13.52 7.87
CA ARG A 146 7.17 14.42 6.85
C ARG A 146 8.60 14.84 7.21
N GLU A 147 8.80 15.30 8.45
CA GLU A 147 10.07 15.78 8.96
C GLU A 147 11.11 14.66 8.96
N LYS A 148 10.71 13.45 9.41
CA LYS A 148 11.56 12.27 9.42
C LYS A 148 12.03 11.90 8.01
N LEU A 149 11.11 11.78 7.06
CA LEU A 149 11.46 11.40 5.70
C LEU A 149 12.22 12.50 4.95
N SER A 150 11.87 13.77 5.16
CA SER A 150 12.58 14.89 4.52
C SER A 150 14.01 15.11 5.02
N SER A 151 14.37 14.53 6.17
CA SER A 151 15.74 14.59 6.70
C SER A 151 16.70 13.63 5.97
N LEU A 152 16.18 12.73 5.15
CA LEU A 152 16.95 11.76 4.40
C LEU A 152 17.41 12.34 3.06
N ALA A 153 18.56 11.85 2.55
CA ALA A 153 19.10 12.27 1.27
C ALA A 153 18.40 11.58 0.07
N GLU A 154 17.84 10.42 0.31
CA GLU A 154 17.20 9.57 -0.70
C GLU A 154 15.68 9.62 -0.55
N ASN A 155 14.98 9.21 -1.61
CA ASN A 155 13.52 9.19 -1.67
C ASN A 155 12.97 7.87 -1.11
N TYR A 156 12.17 7.93 -0.06
CA TYR A 156 11.61 6.75 0.59
C TYR A 156 10.08 6.80 0.68
N ALA A 157 9.48 5.61 0.64
CA ALA A 157 8.12 5.38 1.09
C ALA A 157 8.12 4.40 2.27
N ILE A 158 7.44 4.74 3.35
CA ILE A 158 7.17 3.83 4.46
C ILE A 158 5.74 3.32 4.35
N GLN A 159 5.59 2.01 4.51
CA GLN A 159 4.31 1.33 4.40
C GLN A 159 4.02 0.60 5.71
N GLY A 160 2.81 0.78 6.22
CA GLY A 160 2.46 0.24 7.52
C GLY A 160 0.96 0.08 7.71
N GLU A 161 0.62 -0.48 8.84
CA GLU A 161 -0.76 -0.60 9.29
C GLU A 161 -1.08 0.52 10.27
N LEU A 162 -2.05 1.35 9.92
CA LEU A 162 -2.62 2.39 10.78
C LEU A 162 -3.66 1.74 11.68
N ILE A 163 -3.44 1.79 12.99
CA ILE A 163 -4.27 1.16 14.00
C ILE A 163 -4.66 2.15 15.09
N GLY A 164 -5.77 1.91 15.77
CA GLY A 164 -6.23 2.74 16.88
C GLY A 164 -7.74 2.98 16.91
N GLU A 165 -8.13 4.05 17.59
CA GLU A 165 -9.53 4.37 17.85
C GLU A 165 -10.33 4.57 16.54
N GLY A 166 -11.47 3.88 16.42
CA GLY A 166 -12.34 3.97 15.25
C GLY A 166 -11.85 3.23 14.00
N ILE A 167 -10.73 2.49 14.10
CA ILE A 167 -10.21 1.66 13.01
C ILE A 167 -10.44 0.19 13.37
N GLN A 168 -11.13 -0.56 12.49
CA GLN A 168 -11.41 -2.00 12.62
C GLN A 168 -11.85 -2.44 14.04
N GLY A 169 -12.63 -1.60 14.72
CA GLY A 169 -13.06 -1.88 16.10
C GLY A 169 -11.96 -1.78 17.17
N ASN A 170 -10.75 -1.37 16.80
CA ASN A 170 -9.60 -1.22 17.70
C ASN A 170 -9.33 -2.46 18.58
N PRO A 171 -9.04 -3.62 17.97
CA PRO A 171 -8.83 -4.86 18.73
C PRO A 171 -7.63 -4.76 19.70
N TYR A 172 -6.68 -3.90 19.39
CA TYR A 172 -5.47 -3.68 20.20
C TYR A 172 -5.67 -2.72 21.38
N LYS A 173 -6.85 -2.10 21.53
CA LYS A 173 -7.21 -1.16 22.60
C LYS A 173 -6.24 0.02 22.72
N ILE A 174 -5.71 0.47 21.60
CA ILE A 174 -4.80 1.61 21.52
C ILE A 174 -5.56 2.90 21.73
N LYS A 175 -5.04 3.79 22.58
CA LYS A 175 -5.54 5.15 22.72
C LYS A 175 -4.95 6.03 21.62
N GLY A 176 -5.83 6.79 20.92
CA GLY A 176 -5.43 7.54 19.75
C GLY A 176 -5.14 6.64 18.55
N HIS A 177 -4.11 7.00 17.78
CA HIS A 177 -3.72 6.28 16.57
C HIS A 177 -2.21 6.10 16.52
N THR A 178 -1.74 5.01 15.90
CA THR A 178 -0.33 4.80 15.61
C THR A 178 -0.16 4.06 14.29
N LEU A 179 1.07 4.13 13.75
CA LEU A 179 1.49 3.42 12.54
C LEU A 179 2.51 2.35 12.92
N ARG A 180 2.28 1.12 12.47
CA ARG A 180 3.23 0.01 12.59
C ARG A 180 3.76 -0.34 11.20
N LEU A 181 5.05 -0.18 10.98
CA LEU A 181 5.67 -0.38 9.67
C LEU A 181 5.90 -1.86 9.39
N PHE A 182 5.59 -2.28 8.18
CA PHE A 182 5.92 -3.61 7.69
C PHE A 182 6.85 -3.56 6.47
N ASN A 183 6.94 -2.43 5.76
CA ASN A 183 7.86 -2.22 4.65
C ASN A 183 8.43 -0.81 4.65
N VAL A 184 9.67 -0.69 4.18
CA VAL A 184 10.30 0.54 3.73
C VAL A 184 10.76 0.32 2.29
N PHE A 185 10.34 1.20 1.40
CA PHE A 185 10.62 1.13 -0.04
C PHE A 185 11.51 2.30 -0.45
N ASN A 186 12.66 1.99 -1.01
CA ASN A 186 13.53 3.00 -1.61
C ASN A 186 13.01 3.30 -3.01
N ILE A 187 12.54 4.54 -3.22
CA ILE A 187 11.90 4.96 -4.48
C ILE A 187 12.94 5.08 -5.59
N ASP A 188 14.18 5.42 -5.27
CA ASP A 188 15.23 5.65 -6.25
C ASP A 188 15.76 4.33 -6.82
N THR A 189 15.95 3.32 -5.97
CA THR A 189 16.40 1.97 -6.39
C THR A 189 15.27 1.03 -6.78
N GLN A 190 14.02 1.38 -6.46
CA GLN A 190 12.83 0.53 -6.66
C GLN A 190 12.88 -0.81 -5.90
N GLU A 191 13.50 -0.81 -4.70
CA GLU A 191 13.69 -1.99 -3.87
C GLU A 191 13.12 -1.79 -2.47
N TYR A 192 12.65 -2.88 -1.87
CA TYR A 192 12.32 -2.92 -0.45
C TYR A 192 13.59 -3.11 0.38
N LEU A 193 13.63 -2.47 1.54
CA LEU A 193 14.68 -2.72 2.51
C LEU A 193 14.51 -4.10 3.15
N SER A 194 15.63 -4.75 3.46
CA SER A 194 15.63 -5.94 4.33
C SER A 194 15.16 -5.59 5.75
N LEU A 195 14.86 -6.59 6.58
CA LEU A 195 14.48 -6.34 7.98
C LEU A 195 15.60 -5.60 8.74
N ASP A 196 16.85 -6.01 8.54
CA ASP A 196 18.00 -5.37 9.18
C ASP A 196 18.18 -3.92 8.71
N ASP A 197 18.01 -3.67 7.42
CA ASP A 197 18.06 -2.31 6.87
C ASP A 197 16.88 -1.46 7.35
N MET A 198 15.68 -2.03 7.53
CA MET A 198 14.55 -1.32 8.14
C MET A 198 14.83 -0.93 9.60
N VAL A 199 15.47 -1.79 10.37
CA VAL A 199 15.88 -1.46 11.74
C VAL A 199 16.88 -0.30 11.74
N HIS A 200 17.91 -0.36 10.87
CA HIS A 200 18.88 0.73 10.73
C HIS A 200 18.21 2.04 10.25
N PHE A 201 17.29 1.94 9.30
CA PHE A 201 16.50 3.07 8.82
C PHE A 201 15.73 3.72 9.96
N LEU A 202 15.04 2.94 10.80
CA LEU A 202 14.31 3.46 11.96
C LEU A 202 15.23 4.12 12.98
N HIS A 203 16.39 3.56 13.26
CA HIS A 203 17.38 4.21 14.12
C HIS A 203 17.81 5.57 13.59
N LYS A 204 17.93 5.71 12.27
CA LYS A 204 18.33 6.97 11.63
C LYS A 204 17.25 8.05 11.72
N ILE A 205 15.97 7.70 11.61
CA ILE A 205 14.88 8.68 11.58
C ILE A 205 14.19 8.91 12.93
N ASN A 206 14.32 8.01 13.89
CA ASN A 206 13.73 8.13 15.23
C ASN A 206 14.67 8.91 16.19
N VAL A 207 14.86 10.18 15.89
CA VAL A 207 15.70 11.08 16.69
C VAL A 207 14.91 11.95 17.68
N ASP A 208 13.61 11.78 17.69
CA ASP A 208 12.65 12.52 18.55
C ASP A 208 11.93 11.57 19.54
N ASP A 209 11.00 12.11 20.30
CA ASP A 209 10.18 11.38 21.29
C ASP A 209 8.96 10.68 20.71
N LYS A 210 8.85 10.63 19.39
CA LYS A 210 7.73 10.02 18.64
C LYS A 210 8.22 8.91 17.68
N PRO A 211 8.74 7.81 18.21
CA PRO A 211 9.33 6.79 17.37
C PRO A 211 8.30 6.10 16.49
N LEU A 212 8.70 5.83 15.24
CA LEU A 212 8.04 4.86 14.39
C LEU A 212 8.57 3.47 14.77
N GLU A 213 7.69 2.49 14.74
CA GLU A 213 8.01 1.10 15.12
C GLU A 213 7.59 0.13 14.03
N LEU A 214 8.27 -1.00 13.96
CA LEU A 214 7.86 -2.10 13.10
C LEU A 214 6.62 -2.81 13.67
N VAL A 215 5.93 -3.55 12.80
CA VAL A 215 5.01 -4.61 13.25
C VAL A 215 5.79 -5.63 14.09
N PRO A 216 5.16 -6.30 15.06
CA PRO A 216 5.85 -7.31 15.86
C PRO A 216 6.47 -8.39 14.98
N VAL A 217 7.76 -8.67 15.20
CA VAL A 217 8.45 -9.80 14.57
C VAL A 217 8.29 -11.01 15.48
N ILE A 218 7.61 -12.04 14.98
CA ILE A 218 7.30 -13.27 15.73
C ILE A 218 8.48 -14.23 15.66
N ASN A 219 9.13 -14.31 14.50
CA ASN A 219 10.29 -15.20 14.28
C ASN A 219 11.25 -14.53 13.30
N TYR A 220 12.54 -14.54 13.61
CA TYR A 220 13.61 -13.93 12.80
C TYR A 220 14.27 -14.88 11.80
N ASP A 221 14.10 -16.20 12.02
CA ASP A 221 14.74 -17.22 11.18
C ASP A 221 13.82 -18.44 11.05
N TYR A 222 12.86 -18.33 10.15
CA TYR A 222 11.87 -19.37 9.92
C TYR A 222 12.12 -20.05 8.57
N LYS A 223 12.14 -21.38 8.59
CA LYS A 223 12.10 -22.20 7.38
C LYS A 223 10.68 -22.67 7.13
N LEU A 224 10.25 -22.56 5.88
CA LEU A 224 8.94 -23.06 5.49
C LEU A 224 8.90 -24.60 5.68
N PRO A 225 7.81 -25.16 6.22
CA PRO A 225 7.64 -26.60 6.38
C PRO A 225 7.50 -27.30 5.03
N PRO A 226 7.53 -28.64 4.98
CA PRO A 226 7.39 -29.39 3.73
C PRO A 226 6.07 -29.16 2.98
N ILE A 227 4.99 -28.81 3.69
CA ILE A 227 3.66 -28.62 3.14
C ILE A 227 3.04 -27.30 3.64
N ILE A 228 2.22 -26.69 2.79
CA ILE A 228 1.60 -25.37 3.04
C ILE A 228 0.64 -25.42 4.25
N GLU A 229 -0.04 -26.55 4.46
CA GLU A 229 -1.01 -26.74 5.54
C GLU A 229 -0.42 -26.53 6.93
N GLU A 230 0.87 -26.87 7.12
CA GLU A 230 1.57 -26.64 8.40
C GLU A 230 1.80 -25.14 8.65
N ILE A 231 1.98 -24.31 7.59
CA ILE A 231 2.06 -22.85 7.75
C ILE A 231 0.73 -22.29 8.21
N LEU A 232 -0.37 -22.78 7.64
CA LEU A 232 -1.71 -22.34 8.00
C LEU A 232 -2.02 -22.65 9.46
N SER A 233 -1.68 -23.86 9.92
CA SER A 233 -1.79 -24.22 11.33
C SER A 233 -0.91 -23.38 12.26
N TYR A 234 0.24 -22.92 11.77
CA TYR A 234 1.11 -22.04 12.56
C TYR A 234 0.52 -20.63 12.71
N ALA A 235 -0.29 -20.18 11.74
CA ALA A 235 -0.86 -18.84 11.69
C ALA A 235 -2.20 -18.70 12.44
N GLU A 236 -2.83 -19.81 12.87
CA GLU A 236 -4.03 -19.88 13.71
C GLU A 236 -3.69 -19.73 15.19
#